data_9cf4cb2c0a6b83f5bd61980395121443
#
_entry.id   9cf4cb2c0a6b83f5bd61980395121443
#
_cell.length_a   1.000
_cell.length_b   1.000
_cell.length_c   1.000
_cell.angle_alpha   90.00
_cell.angle_beta   90.00
_cell.angle_gamma   90.00
#
_symmetry.space_group_name_H-M   'P 1'
#
loop_
_entity.id
_entity.type
_entity.pdbx_description
1 polymer ?
#
loop_
_entity_poly.entity_id
_entity_poly.type
_entity_poly.pdbx_seq_one_letter_code
_entity_poly.pdbx_strand_id
1 'polypeptide(L)'
;RMRKRESADSCTTILVGKNASYDGSTIVARTEDSQNGVFTPKKLIVVKPEDQPRHYKSVLSTFEIELPDNPVRYTAVPDAIPKDGIWGEAGINIYNVAMSETETITTNSRVLGADPLVESGIGEEDMLTLVLPYVKTAREGVLRLGKILEEYGTYESNGIAISDVHEIWWLETIGGHHWMARRVPDDAYVTNPNQLGSDYFEFGNPAEFLCDPDLENFVAEHHLILDQKGKGFNPRYAFGSQKDKDRHYNTPRAWAIQRFLNPEIEQDPRSFEIPWCQ
;
A
#
# COMPACT_ATOMS: atom_id res chain seq x y z
N ARG A 1 -2.15 35.33 -11.37
CA ARG A 1 -1.51 34.04 -11.08
C ARG A 1 -2.63 33.03 -10.90
N MET A 2 -2.89 32.20 -11.90
CA MET A 2 -3.76 31.03 -11.77
C MET A 2 -3.13 30.11 -10.70
N ARG A 3 -3.87 29.79 -9.63
CA ARG A 3 -3.51 28.69 -8.74
C ARG A 3 -3.48 27.44 -9.61
N LYS A 4 -2.32 26.76 -9.73
CA LYS A 4 -2.30 25.37 -10.20
C LYS A 4 -3.31 24.62 -9.33
N ARG A 5 -4.37 24.08 -9.93
CA ARG A 5 -5.21 23.10 -9.26
C ARG A 5 -4.26 21.95 -8.91
N GLU A 6 -4.10 21.67 -7.63
CA GLU A 6 -3.45 20.43 -7.20
C GLU A 6 -4.22 19.29 -7.86
N SER A 7 -3.52 18.39 -8.50
CA SER A 7 -4.15 17.22 -9.11
C SER A 7 -4.86 16.42 -8.02
N ALA A 8 -6.09 16.05 -8.28
CA ALA A 8 -6.81 15.11 -7.44
C ALA A 8 -6.44 13.70 -7.90
N ASP A 9 -5.36 13.15 -7.38
CA ASP A 9 -5.07 11.73 -7.48
C ASP A 9 -5.83 11.07 -6.35
N SER A 10 -6.72 10.16 -6.68
CA SER A 10 -7.48 9.47 -5.67
C SER A 10 -7.72 8.02 -6.06
N CYS A 11 -7.17 7.15 -5.25
CA CYS A 11 -7.56 5.75 -5.22
C CYS A 11 -8.31 5.46 -3.93
N THR A 12 -9.05 4.37 -3.86
CA THR A 12 -9.72 3.91 -2.64
C THR A 12 -9.66 2.40 -2.61
N THR A 13 -9.10 1.85 -1.54
CA THR A 13 -8.93 0.41 -1.35
C THR A 13 -9.84 -0.10 -0.24
N ILE A 14 -10.50 -1.24 -0.50
CA ILE A 14 -11.25 -2.01 0.49
C ILE A 14 -10.62 -3.40 0.57
N LEU A 15 -10.38 -3.86 1.79
CA LEU A 15 -9.89 -5.20 2.09
C LEU A 15 -10.93 -5.90 2.96
N VAL A 16 -11.26 -7.16 2.63
CA VAL A 16 -12.27 -7.92 3.39
C VAL A 16 -11.68 -9.26 3.81
N GLY A 17 -11.61 -9.47 5.11
CA GLY A 17 -11.16 -10.73 5.70
C GLY A 17 -12.10 -11.90 5.37
N LYS A 18 -11.57 -13.11 5.33
CA LYS A 18 -12.31 -14.31 4.87
C LYS A 18 -13.57 -14.64 5.67
N ASN A 19 -13.63 -14.26 6.95
CA ASN A 19 -14.82 -14.48 7.79
C ASN A 19 -15.82 -13.31 7.70
N ALA A 20 -15.42 -12.19 7.10
CA ALA A 20 -16.29 -11.06 6.82
C ALA A 20 -16.85 -11.10 5.39
N SER A 21 -16.35 -11.99 4.53
CA SER A 21 -16.88 -12.21 3.19
C SER A 21 -17.99 -13.24 3.17
N TYR A 22 -18.85 -13.19 2.14
CA TYR A 22 -20.01 -14.07 2.02
C TYR A 22 -19.63 -15.55 1.82
N ASP A 23 -18.56 -15.83 1.08
CA ASP A 23 -18.15 -17.17 0.65
C ASP A 23 -16.84 -17.66 1.30
N GLY A 24 -16.32 -16.92 2.27
CA GLY A 24 -15.04 -17.25 2.93
C GLY A 24 -13.80 -16.88 2.13
N SER A 25 -13.94 -16.13 1.05
CA SER A 25 -12.80 -15.62 0.29
C SER A 25 -12.19 -14.39 0.94
N THR A 26 -10.89 -14.18 0.70
CA THR A 26 -10.24 -12.88 0.91
C THR A 26 -10.53 -11.97 -0.26
N ILE A 27 -10.89 -10.71 0.00
CA ILE A 27 -11.24 -9.77 -1.06
C ILE A 27 -10.36 -8.51 -0.97
N VAL A 28 -9.79 -8.13 -2.10
CA VAL A 28 -9.11 -6.85 -2.30
C VAL A 28 -9.77 -6.14 -3.47
N ALA A 29 -10.28 -4.94 -3.25
CA ALA A 29 -10.85 -4.11 -4.30
C ALA A 29 -10.29 -2.69 -4.21
N ARG A 30 -9.87 -2.15 -5.35
CA ARG A 30 -9.31 -0.80 -5.46
C ARG A 30 -9.87 -0.07 -6.67
N THR A 31 -10.24 1.19 -6.50
CA THR A 31 -10.42 2.10 -7.62
C THR A 31 -9.08 2.72 -7.99
N GLU A 32 -8.85 2.89 -9.27
CA GLU A 32 -7.77 3.72 -9.79
C GLU A 32 -8.40 4.96 -10.43
N ASP A 33 -8.12 6.11 -9.85
CA ASP A 33 -8.71 7.37 -10.30
C ASP A 33 -7.62 8.23 -10.93
N SER A 34 -7.62 8.32 -12.25
CA SER A 34 -6.66 9.13 -13.00
C SER A 34 -6.78 10.62 -12.69
N GLN A 35 -5.66 11.33 -12.77
CA GLN A 35 -5.58 12.77 -12.55
C GLN A 35 -6.61 13.55 -13.39
N ASN A 36 -7.35 14.45 -12.72
CA ASN A 36 -8.27 15.39 -13.41
C ASN A 36 -9.34 14.72 -14.29
N GLY A 37 -9.73 13.47 -14.00
CA GLY A 37 -10.75 12.75 -14.77
C GLY A 37 -10.27 12.32 -16.15
N VAL A 38 -8.98 12.23 -16.39
CA VAL A 38 -8.41 11.65 -17.62
C VAL A 38 -8.67 10.15 -17.61
N PHE A 39 -9.25 9.63 -18.67
CA PHE A 39 -9.48 8.20 -18.82
C PHE A 39 -8.20 7.50 -19.27
N THR A 40 -7.67 6.59 -18.44
CA THR A 40 -6.53 5.74 -18.76
C THR A 40 -7.05 4.31 -18.95
N PRO A 41 -7.19 3.82 -20.19
CA PRO A 41 -7.72 2.48 -20.45
C PRO A 41 -6.72 1.42 -19.99
N LYS A 42 -7.22 0.41 -19.29
CA LYS A 42 -6.47 -0.74 -18.82
C LYS A 42 -6.78 -1.99 -19.67
N LYS A 43 -5.92 -2.98 -19.62
CA LYS A 43 -6.14 -4.31 -20.23
C LYS A 43 -5.71 -5.41 -19.27
N LEU A 44 -6.48 -6.48 -19.20
CA LEU A 44 -6.07 -7.70 -18.48
C LEU A 44 -5.14 -8.51 -19.38
N ILE A 45 -3.97 -8.84 -18.87
CA ILE A 45 -2.98 -9.68 -19.54
C ILE A 45 -2.55 -10.84 -18.67
N VAL A 46 -1.96 -11.84 -19.32
CA VAL A 46 -1.22 -12.93 -18.65
C VAL A 46 0.25 -12.77 -18.99
N VAL A 47 1.08 -12.62 -17.97
CA VAL A 47 2.55 -12.59 -18.11
C VAL A 47 3.06 -14.00 -17.88
N LYS A 48 3.68 -14.60 -18.91
CA LYS A 48 4.28 -15.92 -18.81
C LYS A 48 5.72 -15.81 -18.28
N PRO A 49 6.29 -16.92 -17.75
CA PRO A 49 7.68 -16.91 -17.26
C PRO A 49 8.70 -16.42 -18.28
N GLU A 50 8.53 -16.77 -19.56
CA GLU A 50 9.38 -16.34 -20.67
C GLU A 50 9.25 -14.86 -21.02
N ASP A 51 8.13 -14.23 -20.68
CA ASP A 51 7.85 -12.81 -20.95
C ASP A 51 8.29 -11.90 -19.79
N GLN A 52 8.62 -12.47 -18.62
CA GLN A 52 9.10 -11.74 -17.45
C GLN A 52 10.55 -11.29 -17.67
N PRO A 53 10.88 -10.00 -17.50
CA PRO A 53 12.25 -9.52 -17.63
C PRO A 53 13.18 -10.20 -16.61
N ARG A 54 14.40 -10.50 -17.01
CA ARG A 54 15.47 -10.94 -16.10
C ARG A 54 16.28 -9.76 -15.59
N HIS A 55 16.53 -8.81 -16.44
CA HIS A 55 17.05 -7.50 -16.08
C HIS A 55 15.91 -6.50 -16.12
N TYR A 56 15.51 -6.00 -14.95
CA TYR A 56 14.44 -5.01 -14.81
C TYR A 56 15.05 -3.62 -14.67
N LYS A 57 14.47 -2.67 -15.38
CA LYS A 57 14.81 -1.26 -15.31
C LYS A 57 13.52 -0.44 -15.19
N SER A 58 13.44 0.39 -14.15
CA SER A 58 12.35 1.36 -14.01
C SER A 58 12.39 2.39 -15.13
N VAL A 59 11.23 2.84 -15.57
CA VAL A 59 11.14 3.93 -16.54
C VAL A 59 10.97 5.30 -15.87
N LEU A 60 10.57 5.32 -14.60
CA LEU A 60 10.33 6.56 -13.83
C LEU A 60 11.51 6.93 -12.92
N SER A 61 12.41 5.98 -12.66
CA SER A 61 13.62 6.22 -11.86
C SER A 61 14.84 5.60 -12.53
N THR A 62 15.99 5.67 -11.85
CA THR A 62 17.22 4.99 -12.30
C THR A 62 17.38 3.61 -11.69
N PHE A 63 16.34 3.07 -11.04
CA PHE A 63 16.37 1.74 -10.43
C PHE A 63 16.57 0.65 -11.49
N GLU A 64 17.51 -0.26 -11.21
CA GLU A 64 17.76 -1.46 -12.01
C GLU A 64 18.05 -2.65 -11.08
N ILE A 65 17.60 -3.83 -11.47
CA ILE A 65 17.82 -5.06 -10.70
C ILE A 65 17.87 -6.29 -11.61
N GLU A 66 18.72 -7.24 -11.27
CA GLU A 66 18.67 -8.60 -11.82
C GLU A 66 17.62 -9.42 -11.06
N LEU A 67 16.61 -9.89 -11.76
CA LEU A 67 15.53 -10.69 -11.19
C LEU A 67 15.89 -12.19 -11.20
N PRO A 68 15.35 -12.97 -10.25
CA PRO A 68 15.59 -14.41 -10.22
C PRO A 68 15.13 -15.11 -11.51
N ASP A 69 15.80 -16.21 -11.88
CA ASP A 69 15.53 -16.97 -13.11
C ASP A 69 14.42 -18.03 -12.95
N ASN A 70 13.50 -17.80 -12.05
CA ASN A 70 12.41 -18.73 -11.74
C ASN A 70 11.05 -18.03 -11.52
N PRO A 71 10.66 -17.06 -12.36
CA PRO A 71 9.35 -16.43 -12.21
C PRO A 71 8.23 -17.42 -12.51
N VAL A 72 7.10 -17.24 -11.86
CA VAL A 72 5.88 -17.95 -12.21
C VAL A 72 4.96 -17.07 -13.05
N ARG A 73 4.01 -17.68 -13.75
CA ARG A 73 2.95 -16.99 -14.48
C ARG A 73 2.05 -16.20 -13.53
N TYR A 74 1.68 -14.99 -13.95
CA TYR A 74 0.74 -14.14 -13.24
C TYR A 74 -0.12 -13.31 -14.21
N THR A 75 -1.22 -12.77 -13.71
CA THR A 75 -2.02 -11.77 -14.42
C THR A 75 -1.60 -10.36 -14.02
N ALA A 76 -1.83 -9.40 -14.88
CA ALA A 76 -1.65 -7.98 -14.61
C ALA A 76 -2.69 -7.15 -15.36
N VAL A 77 -2.88 -5.91 -14.94
CA VAL A 77 -3.85 -4.97 -15.54
C VAL A 77 -3.15 -3.67 -15.97
N PRO A 78 -2.14 -3.76 -16.85
CA PRO A 78 -1.37 -2.60 -17.29
C PRO A 78 -2.20 -1.65 -18.16
N ASP A 79 -1.63 -0.47 -18.39
CA ASP A 79 -2.14 0.47 -19.38
C ASP A 79 -2.29 -0.18 -20.77
N ALA A 80 -3.46 0.00 -21.38
CA ALA A 80 -3.70 -0.51 -22.72
C ALA A 80 -2.86 0.18 -23.79
N ILE A 81 -2.52 1.44 -23.53
CA ILE A 81 -1.63 2.28 -24.35
C ILE A 81 -0.42 2.65 -23.49
N PRO A 82 0.65 1.86 -23.54
CA PRO A 82 1.82 2.10 -22.70
C PRO A 82 2.50 3.42 -23.12
N LYS A 83 2.78 4.27 -22.13
CA LYS A 83 3.53 5.53 -22.33
C LYS A 83 4.79 5.54 -21.49
N ASP A 84 4.62 5.42 -20.17
CA ASP A 84 5.66 5.70 -19.18
C ASP A 84 5.89 4.51 -18.24
N GLY A 85 5.86 3.25 -18.75
CA GLY A 85 6.09 2.05 -17.99
C GLY A 85 4.97 1.01 -18.09
N ILE A 86 5.05 -0.03 -17.25
CA ILE A 86 4.13 -1.18 -17.28
C ILE A 86 2.82 -0.87 -16.58
N TRP A 87 2.88 -0.27 -15.39
CA TRP A 87 1.72 0.03 -14.55
C TRP A 87 0.82 -1.18 -14.36
N GLY A 88 1.40 -2.26 -13.79
CA GLY A 88 0.76 -3.57 -13.67
C GLY A 88 -0.50 -3.59 -12.82
N GLU A 89 -0.66 -2.65 -11.92
CA GLU A 89 -1.80 -2.31 -11.06
C GLU A 89 -2.25 -3.43 -10.12
N ALA A 90 -2.71 -4.54 -10.67
CA ALA A 90 -3.18 -5.68 -9.87
C ALA A 90 -2.96 -6.98 -10.62
N GLY A 91 -2.74 -8.06 -9.88
CA GLY A 91 -2.58 -9.37 -10.47
C GLY A 91 -2.67 -10.51 -9.48
N ILE A 92 -2.74 -11.72 -10.02
CA ILE A 92 -2.78 -12.98 -9.27
C ILE A 92 -1.81 -13.96 -9.93
N ASN A 93 -0.97 -14.61 -9.15
CA ASN A 93 -0.06 -15.64 -9.63
C ASN A 93 -0.65 -17.06 -9.52
N ILE A 94 0.08 -18.07 -10.01
CA ILE A 94 -0.40 -19.46 -10.00
C ILE A 94 -0.58 -20.08 -8.61
N TYR A 95 -0.06 -19.45 -7.57
CA TYR A 95 -0.23 -19.87 -6.17
C TYR A 95 -1.39 -19.16 -5.48
N ASN A 96 -2.25 -18.45 -6.23
CA ASN A 96 -3.32 -17.61 -5.71
C ASN A 96 -2.83 -16.50 -4.77
N VAL A 97 -1.59 -16.06 -4.93
CA VAL A 97 -1.16 -14.80 -4.32
C VAL A 97 -1.63 -13.67 -5.20
N ALA A 98 -2.38 -12.74 -4.62
CA ALA A 98 -2.82 -11.53 -5.29
C ALA A 98 -2.07 -10.32 -4.73
N MET A 99 -1.81 -9.35 -5.59
CA MET A 99 -1.23 -8.06 -5.21
C MET A 99 -1.99 -6.96 -5.93
N SER A 100 -2.36 -5.93 -5.20
CA SER A 100 -2.85 -4.67 -5.75
C SER A 100 -1.82 -3.60 -5.44
N GLU A 101 -1.24 -3.03 -6.50
CA GLU A 101 -0.41 -1.83 -6.38
C GLU A 101 -1.32 -0.68 -5.92
N THR A 102 -0.90 0.32 -5.74
CA THR A 102 -0.66 1.15 -4.62
C THR A 102 -1.80 2.13 -4.37
N GLU A 103 -2.08 2.36 -3.14
CA GLU A 103 -2.80 3.52 -2.68
C GLU A 103 -1.74 4.59 -2.38
N THR A 104 -1.65 5.67 -3.15
CA THR A 104 -0.73 6.77 -2.83
C THR A 104 -1.06 7.33 -1.45
N ILE A 105 -0.12 7.24 -0.52
CA ILE A 105 -0.24 7.75 0.84
C ILE A 105 0.72 8.92 1.06
N THR A 106 0.65 9.54 2.22
CA THR A 106 1.54 10.65 2.57
C THR A 106 2.13 10.44 3.94
N THR A 107 3.46 10.53 4.03
CA THR A 107 4.19 10.60 5.29
C THR A 107 4.41 12.05 5.72
N ASN A 108 4.53 12.27 7.03
CA ASN A 108 4.75 13.62 7.55
C ASN A 108 6.21 14.09 7.37
N SER A 109 6.42 15.39 7.53
CA SER A 109 7.72 16.01 7.31
C SER A 109 8.80 15.58 8.31
N ARG A 110 8.44 15.08 9.49
CA ARG A 110 9.43 14.57 10.48
C ARG A 110 10.04 13.27 9.99
N VAL A 111 9.21 12.37 9.47
CA VAL A 111 9.68 11.12 8.84
C VAL A 111 10.55 11.44 7.62
N LEU A 112 10.05 12.28 6.72
CA LEU A 112 10.79 12.63 5.50
C LEU A 112 12.08 13.42 5.76
N GLY A 113 12.17 14.10 6.89
CA GLY A 113 13.41 14.75 7.33
C GLY A 113 14.44 13.77 7.88
N ALA A 114 14.01 12.63 8.42
CA ALA A 114 14.87 11.59 8.96
C ALA A 114 15.24 10.53 7.90
N ASP A 115 14.29 10.15 7.04
CA ASP A 115 14.47 9.21 5.93
C ASP A 115 13.79 9.77 4.67
N PRO A 116 14.49 10.59 3.88
CA PRO A 116 13.95 11.19 2.66
C PRO A 116 13.61 10.14 1.59
N LEU A 117 12.64 10.46 0.72
CA LEU A 117 12.36 9.66 -0.46
C LEU A 117 13.61 9.54 -1.35
N VAL A 118 13.77 8.40 -2.00
CA VAL A 118 14.95 8.03 -2.80
C VAL A 118 14.61 8.14 -4.28
N GLU A 119 15.11 9.16 -4.95
CA GLU A 119 14.83 9.41 -6.38
C GLU A 119 15.21 8.23 -7.30
N SER A 120 16.22 7.43 -6.92
CA SER A 120 16.63 6.22 -7.63
C SER A 120 15.93 4.95 -7.17
N GLY A 121 14.96 5.05 -6.25
CA GLY A 121 14.23 3.93 -5.68
C GLY A 121 13.13 3.39 -6.60
N ILE A 122 12.35 2.48 -6.06
CA ILE A 122 11.18 1.91 -6.73
C ILE A 122 9.93 2.78 -6.49
N GLY A 123 8.91 2.59 -7.32
CA GLY A 123 7.58 3.18 -7.12
C GLY A 123 6.48 2.24 -7.56
N GLU A 124 5.28 2.79 -7.64
CA GLU A 124 4.06 2.05 -7.99
C GLU A 124 4.22 1.24 -9.28
N GLU A 125 4.80 1.84 -10.31
CA GLU A 125 5.00 1.21 -11.62
C GLU A 125 5.83 -0.09 -11.56
N ASP A 126 6.70 -0.21 -10.56
CA ASP A 126 7.69 -1.29 -10.47
C ASP A 126 7.20 -2.51 -9.65
N MET A 127 6.38 -2.28 -8.64
CA MET A 127 6.20 -3.19 -7.50
C MET A 127 5.62 -4.55 -7.87
N LEU A 128 4.57 -4.60 -8.71
CA LEU A 128 3.93 -5.86 -9.11
C LEU A 128 4.93 -6.79 -9.82
N THR A 129 5.66 -6.25 -10.79
CA THR A 129 6.65 -6.98 -11.59
C THR A 129 7.81 -7.52 -10.74
N LEU A 130 8.20 -6.77 -9.70
CA LEU A 130 9.31 -7.15 -8.81
C LEU A 130 8.91 -8.24 -7.79
N VAL A 131 7.64 -8.33 -7.42
CA VAL A 131 7.19 -9.14 -6.29
C VAL A 131 6.39 -10.37 -6.72
N LEU A 132 5.30 -10.16 -7.46
CA LEU A 132 4.27 -11.19 -7.68
C LEU A 132 4.78 -12.46 -8.36
N PRO A 133 5.72 -12.42 -9.34
CA PRO A 133 6.23 -13.61 -10.00
C PRO A 133 7.09 -14.53 -9.12
N TYR A 134 7.47 -14.11 -7.91
CA TYR A 134 8.52 -14.76 -7.12
C TYR A 134 8.05 -15.23 -5.73
N VAL A 135 6.75 -15.20 -5.46
CA VAL A 135 6.20 -15.48 -4.12
C VAL A 135 5.09 -16.53 -4.16
N LYS A 136 4.98 -17.31 -3.09
CA LYS A 136 4.00 -18.41 -2.95
C LYS A 136 2.96 -18.13 -1.88
N THR A 137 3.17 -17.13 -1.04
CA THR A 137 2.22 -16.69 0.01
C THR A 137 2.18 -15.17 0.08
N ALA A 138 1.11 -14.64 0.63
CA ALA A 138 1.00 -13.20 0.87
C ALA A 138 2.14 -12.68 1.75
N ARG A 139 2.47 -13.42 2.80
CA ARG A 139 3.57 -13.09 3.72
C ARG A 139 4.94 -13.02 3.01
N GLU A 140 5.24 -13.98 2.13
CA GLU A 140 6.45 -13.92 1.31
C GLU A 140 6.47 -12.66 0.43
N GLY A 141 5.30 -12.26 -0.09
CA GLY A 141 5.16 -11.02 -0.87
C GLY A 141 5.52 -9.78 -0.06
N VAL A 142 5.00 -9.66 1.16
CA VAL A 142 5.34 -8.57 2.09
C VAL A 142 6.85 -8.52 2.37
N LEU A 143 7.44 -9.66 2.73
CA LEU A 143 8.86 -9.73 3.07
C LEU A 143 9.77 -9.46 1.87
N ARG A 144 9.38 -9.89 0.66
CA ARG A 144 10.12 -9.60 -0.56
C ARG A 144 10.09 -8.11 -0.90
N LEU A 145 8.91 -7.49 -0.88
CA LEU A 145 8.78 -6.06 -1.12
C LEU A 145 9.54 -5.27 -0.06
N GLY A 146 9.41 -5.67 1.21
CA GLY A 146 10.13 -5.03 2.31
C GLY A 146 11.64 -5.01 2.11
N LYS A 147 12.24 -6.13 1.70
CA LYS A 147 13.69 -6.19 1.41
C LYS A 147 14.12 -5.28 0.27
N ILE A 148 13.29 -5.18 -0.77
CA ILE A 148 13.58 -4.28 -1.89
C ILE A 148 13.53 -2.82 -1.41
N LEU A 149 12.56 -2.46 -0.59
CA LEU A 149 12.46 -1.13 0.02
C LEU A 149 13.65 -0.81 0.91
N GLU A 150 14.08 -1.74 1.76
CA GLU A 150 15.25 -1.58 2.65
C GLU A 150 16.55 -1.34 1.85
N GLU A 151 16.72 -2.02 0.74
CA GLU A 151 17.97 -1.98 -0.05
C GLU A 151 18.01 -0.80 -1.03
N TYR A 152 16.90 -0.53 -1.71
CA TYR A 152 16.86 0.44 -2.82
C TYR A 152 16.05 1.69 -2.51
N GLY A 153 15.17 1.63 -1.55
CA GLY A 153 14.27 2.73 -1.22
C GLY A 153 13.15 2.93 -2.24
N THR A 154 12.34 3.95 -1.95
CA THR A 154 11.23 4.36 -2.81
C THR A 154 11.23 5.87 -3.07
N TYR A 155 10.83 6.28 -4.28
CA TYR A 155 10.70 7.69 -4.63
C TYR A 155 9.32 8.29 -4.25
N GLU A 156 8.39 7.46 -3.79
CA GLU A 156 7.03 7.87 -3.40
C GLU A 156 6.50 7.04 -2.22
N SER A 157 5.44 7.53 -1.58
CA SER A 157 4.84 6.85 -0.44
C SER A 157 3.58 6.10 -0.87
N ASN A 158 3.52 4.81 -0.55
CA ASN A 158 2.45 3.93 -1.01
C ASN A 158 1.96 2.97 0.07
N GLY A 159 0.67 2.59 -0.04
CA GLY A 159 0.08 1.45 0.63
C GLY A 159 -0.21 0.34 -0.38
N ILE A 160 0.13 -0.90 -0.08
CA ILE A 160 0.07 -2.04 -0.97
C ILE A 160 -0.68 -3.20 -0.31
N ALA A 161 -1.67 -3.77 -1.01
CA ALA A 161 -2.35 -4.97 -0.56
C ALA A 161 -1.71 -6.23 -1.18
N ILE A 162 -1.39 -7.20 -0.33
CA ILE A 162 -0.92 -8.52 -0.77
C ILE A 162 -1.77 -9.57 -0.05
N SER A 163 -2.37 -10.48 -0.81
CA SER A 163 -3.28 -11.47 -0.25
C SER A 163 -3.05 -12.87 -0.83
N ASP A 164 -3.49 -13.87 -0.10
CA ASP A 164 -3.67 -15.23 -0.60
C ASP A 164 -5.00 -15.79 -0.08
N VAL A 165 -5.25 -17.08 -0.24
CA VAL A 165 -6.50 -17.71 0.20
C VAL A 165 -6.69 -17.71 1.72
N HIS A 166 -5.65 -17.41 2.48
CA HIS A 166 -5.65 -17.50 3.95
C HIS A 166 -5.70 -16.16 4.62
N GLU A 167 -5.01 -15.13 4.05
CA GLU A 167 -4.78 -13.86 4.72
C GLU A 167 -4.58 -12.70 3.75
N ILE A 168 -4.78 -11.48 4.26
CA ILE A 168 -4.49 -10.22 3.57
C ILE A 168 -3.52 -9.43 4.43
N TRP A 169 -2.49 -8.89 3.80
CA TRP A 169 -1.55 -7.94 4.39
C TRP A 169 -1.67 -6.59 3.72
N TRP A 170 -1.66 -5.55 4.53
CA TRP A 170 -1.55 -4.17 4.08
C TRP A 170 -0.21 -3.61 4.48
N LEU A 171 0.64 -3.33 3.48
CA LEU A 171 1.97 -2.74 3.66
C LEU A 171 1.89 -1.24 3.40
N GLU A 172 2.47 -0.43 4.27
CA GLU A 172 2.62 1.01 4.11
C GLU A 172 4.11 1.37 4.16
N THR A 173 4.58 2.16 3.18
CA THR A 173 5.95 2.68 3.17
C THR A 173 6.08 3.85 4.14
N ILE A 174 7.22 3.98 4.79
CA ILE A 174 7.53 5.00 5.80
C ILE A 174 8.84 5.66 5.41
N GLY A 175 8.79 6.92 4.96
CA GLY A 175 9.98 7.55 4.41
C GLY A 175 10.50 6.84 3.16
N GLY A 176 11.81 6.89 2.95
CA GLY A 176 12.47 6.32 1.78
C GLY A 176 12.73 4.82 1.86
N HIS A 177 13.01 4.25 3.04
CA HIS A 177 13.46 2.86 3.17
C HIS A 177 12.67 2.02 4.16
N HIS A 178 11.98 2.65 5.12
CA HIS A 178 11.23 1.94 6.15
C HIS A 178 9.86 1.51 5.63
N TRP A 179 9.34 0.46 6.23
CA TRP A 179 8.02 -0.08 5.93
C TRP A 179 7.42 -0.81 7.13
N MET A 180 6.12 -0.87 7.17
CA MET A 180 5.36 -1.73 8.07
C MET A 180 4.22 -2.41 7.32
N ALA A 181 3.77 -3.56 7.81
CA ALA A 181 2.61 -4.25 7.28
C ALA A 181 1.75 -4.79 8.43
N ARG A 182 0.45 -4.67 8.26
CA ARG A 182 -0.54 -5.18 9.19
C ARG A 182 -1.40 -6.23 8.51
N ARG A 183 -1.58 -7.37 9.18
CA ARG A 183 -2.53 -8.40 8.74
C ARG A 183 -3.95 -7.88 8.96
N VAL A 184 -4.82 -8.05 7.97
CA VAL A 184 -6.25 -7.76 8.11
C VAL A 184 -6.88 -8.83 8.99
N PRO A 185 -7.60 -8.49 10.07
CA PRO A 185 -8.32 -9.48 10.85
C PRO A 185 -9.32 -10.26 9.98
N ASP A 186 -9.45 -11.56 10.21
CA ASP A 186 -10.27 -12.42 9.36
C ASP A 186 -11.76 -12.05 9.37
N ASP A 187 -12.25 -11.46 10.45
CA ASP A 187 -13.64 -11.07 10.70
C ASP A 187 -13.90 -9.57 10.47
N ALA A 188 -12.95 -8.86 9.86
CA ALA A 188 -13.04 -7.43 9.65
C ALA A 188 -12.93 -7.04 8.17
N TYR A 189 -13.37 -5.83 7.85
CA TYR A 189 -13.02 -5.14 6.62
C TYR A 189 -12.21 -3.88 6.92
N VAL A 190 -11.46 -3.43 5.94
CA VAL A 190 -10.57 -2.27 6.01
C VAL A 190 -10.90 -1.29 4.90
N THR A 191 -10.80 0.01 5.21
CA THR A 191 -10.95 1.08 4.22
C THR A 191 -9.71 1.95 4.20
N ASN A 192 -9.07 2.05 3.04
CA ASN A 192 -7.89 2.90 2.85
C ASN A 192 -8.14 3.94 1.75
N PRO A 193 -8.27 5.22 2.10
CA PRO A 193 -8.13 6.33 1.18
C PRO A 193 -6.64 6.73 1.03
N ASN A 194 -6.34 7.80 0.32
CA ASN A 194 -4.96 8.29 0.10
C ASN A 194 -4.32 8.90 1.35
N GLN A 195 -4.23 8.13 2.40
CA GLN A 195 -3.53 8.49 3.64
C GLN A 195 -2.96 7.25 4.31
N LEU A 196 -1.91 7.41 5.09
CA LEU A 196 -1.41 6.34 5.95
C LEU A 196 -2.53 5.96 6.93
N GLY A 197 -3.01 4.73 6.84
CA GLY A 197 -4.28 4.30 7.42
C GLY A 197 -4.16 3.52 8.72
N SER A 198 -3.09 2.74 8.89
CA SER A 198 -2.91 1.90 10.08
C SER A 198 -2.91 2.72 11.37
N ASP A 199 -3.85 2.42 12.25
CA ASP A 199 -4.09 3.13 13.51
C ASP A 199 -3.51 2.41 14.74
N TYR A 200 -2.97 1.21 14.55
CA TYR A 200 -2.35 0.40 15.58
C TYR A 200 -1.24 -0.48 14.99
N PHE A 201 -0.15 -0.65 15.74
CA PHE A 201 0.95 -1.53 15.41
C PHE A 201 1.63 -2.04 16.69
N GLU A 202 1.98 -3.32 16.69
CA GLU A 202 2.63 -3.99 17.82
C GLU A 202 3.95 -4.62 17.38
N PHE A 203 5.06 -4.03 17.83
CA PHE A 203 6.38 -4.59 17.61
C PHE A 203 6.52 -5.93 18.34
N GLY A 204 7.22 -6.88 17.72
CA GLY A 204 7.46 -8.21 18.33
C GLY A 204 6.29 -9.19 18.18
N ASN A 205 5.24 -8.84 17.45
CA ASN A 205 4.13 -9.74 17.12
C ASN A 205 4.08 -10.04 15.62
N PRO A 206 5.00 -10.86 15.08
CA PRO A 206 5.12 -11.10 13.64
C PRO A 206 3.98 -11.92 13.05
N ALA A 207 3.07 -12.47 13.84
CA ALA A 207 1.87 -13.13 13.33
C ALA A 207 0.89 -12.12 12.69
N GLU A 208 0.82 -10.92 13.25
CA GLU A 208 -0.14 -9.89 12.85
C GLU A 208 0.53 -8.61 12.31
N PHE A 209 1.80 -8.38 12.63
CA PHE A 209 2.53 -7.15 12.29
C PHE A 209 3.94 -7.48 11.80
N LEU A 210 4.30 -6.95 10.65
CA LEU A 210 5.64 -7.06 10.06
C LEU A 210 6.19 -5.66 9.79
N CYS A 211 7.48 -5.49 9.95
CA CYS A 211 8.17 -4.25 9.59
C CYS A 211 9.64 -4.53 9.25
N ASP A 212 10.32 -3.52 8.74
CA ASP A 212 11.77 -3.60 8.61
C ASP A 212 12.43 -3.73 10.00
N PRO A 213 13.59 -4.38 10.09
CA PRO A 213 14.23 -4.69 11.35
C PRO A 213 14.64 -3.45 12.18
N ASP A 214 14.79 -2.29 11.54
CA ASP A 214 15.25 -1.06 12.18
C ASP A 214 14.12 -0.08 12.52
N LEU A 215 12.89 -0.37 12.14
CA LEU A 215 11.77 0.57 12.32
C LEU A 215 11.58 1.00 13.79
N GLU A 216 11.68 0.06 14.73
CA GLU A 216 11.52 0.36 16.17
C GLU A 216 12.60 1.31 16.67
N ASN A 217 13.87 1.08 16.28
CA ASN A 217 14.97 1.97 16.59
C ASN A 217 14.82 3.33 15.92
N PHE A 218 14.45 3.35 14.64
CA PHE A 218 14.19 4.59 13.89
C PHE A 218 13.12 5.46 14.57
N VAL A 219 12.03 4.85 15.01
CA VAL A 219 10.95 5.54 15.74
C VAL A 219 11.45 6.13 17.06
N ALA A 220 12.25 5.38 17.81
CA ALA A 220 12.79 5.81 19.09
C ALA A 220 13.83 6.92 18.91
N GLU A 221 14.79 6.76 18.00
CA GLU A 221 15.88 7.69 17.76
C GLU A 221 15.39 9.06 17.28
N HIS A 222 14.39 9.06 16.40
CA HIS A 222 13.83 10.28 15.82
C HIS A 222 12.60 10.82 16.58
N HIS A 223 12.29 10.25 17.75
CA HIS A 223 11.19 10.69 18.63
C HIS A 223 9.85 10.80 17.87
N LEU A 224 9.54 9.82 17.02
CA LEU A 224 8.36 9.84 16.17
C LEU A 224 7.07 9.48 16.91
N ILE A 225 7.16 8.80 18.06
CA ILE A 225 6.00 8.52 18.91
C ILE A 225 5.58 9.82 19.61
N LEU A 226 4.42 10.32 19.26
CA LEU A 226 3.73 11.35 20.01
C LEU A 226 2.95 10.64 21.12
N ASP A 227 3.40 10.82 22.38
CA ASP A 227 2.81 10.15 23.55
C ASP A 227 1.29 10.39 23.62
N GLN A 228 0.55 9.39 23.26
CA GLN A 228 -0.89 9.31 23.52
C GLN A 228 -1.07 8.33 24.68
N LYS A 229 -0.99 8.86 25.88
CA LYS A 229 -1.11 8.16 27.17
C LYS A 229 -1.97 6.90 27.10
N GLY A 230 -1.31 5.73 27.10
CA GLY A 230 -1.93 4.42 27.32
C GLY A 230 -2.67 3.77 26.15
N LYS A 231 -2.59 4.30 24.91
CA LYS A 231 -3.32 3.75 23.74
C LYS A 231 -2.48 2.86 22.80
N GLY A 232 -1.24 2.51 23.16
CA GLY A 232 -0.34 1.78 22.27
C GLY A 232 0.24 2.66 21.15
N PHE A 233 1.02 2.07 20.25
CA PHE A 233 1.65 2.78 19.15
C PHE A 233 0.67 2.95 17.98
N ASN A 234 0.41 4.21 17.62
CA ASN A 234 -0.46 4.58 16.49
C ASN A 234 0.38 5.13 15.33
N PRO A 235 0.61 4.33 14.26
CA PRO A 235 1.39 4.74 13.10
C PRO A 235 0.83 5.94 12.35
N ARG A 236 -0.49 6.07 12.28
CA ARG A 236 -1.17 7.20 11.61
C ARG A 236 -0.72 8.53 12.19
N TYR A 237 -0.59 8.63 13.53
CA TYR A 237 -0.11 9.83 14.19
C TYR A 237 1.41 9.99 14.13
N ALA A 238 2.15 8.88 14.20
CA ALA A 238 3.61 8.92 14.16
C ALA A 238 4.14 9.27 12.76
N PHE A 239 3.57 8.70 11.72
CA PHE A 239 4.10 8.74 10.36
C PHE A 239 3.22 9.49 9.37
N GLY A 240 1.89 9.47 9.56
CA GLY A 240 0.94 10.00 8.59
C GLY A 240 0.90 11.51 8.53
N SER A 241 0.48 12.03 7.37
CA SER A 241 0.11 13.43 7.21
C SER A 241 -1.22 13.72 7.91
N GLN A 242 -1.33 14.91 8.50
CA GLN A 242 -2.55 15.43 9.13
C GLN A 242 -2.95 16.79 8.54
N LYS A 243 -2.72 16.98 7.25
CA LYS A 243 -3.07 18.21 6.55
C LYS A 243 -4.59 18.36 6.39
N ASP A 244 -5.06 19.57 6.19
CA ASP A 244 -6.48 19.84 5.92
C ASP A 244 -7.03 19.04 4.73
N LYS A 245 -6.20 18.75 3.72
CA LYS A 245 -6.55 17.88 2.61
C LYS A 245 -7.04 16.51 3.09
N ASP A 246 -6.39 15.91 4.09
CA ASP A 246 -6.77 14.61 4.62
C ASP A 246 -8.16 14.63 5.26
N ARG A 247 -8.49 15.71 5.99
CA ARG A 247 -9.80 15.87 6.64
C ARG A 247 -10.95 16.14 5.67
N HIS A 248 -10.67 16.69 4.50
CA HIS A 248 -11.70 17.04 3.52
C HIS A 248 -11.82 16.06 2.38
N TYR A 249 -10.77 15.28 2.13
CA TYR A 249 -10.67 14.45 0.95
C TYR A 249 -10.47 12.96 1.25
N ASN A 250 -9.72 12.62 2.31
CA ASN A 250 -9.38 11.25 2.65
C ASN A 250 -10.32 10.65 3.70
N THR A 251 -10.34 11.18 4.91
CA THR A 251 -11.18 10.64 6.00
C THR A 251 -12.68 10.56 5.66
N PRO A 252 -13.28 11.51 4.92
CA PRO A 252 -14.69 11.40 4.53
C PRO A 252 -14.98 10.22 3.59
N ARG A 253 -14.02 9.79 2.77
CA ARG A 253 -14.18 8.60 1.91
C ARG A 253 -14.22 7.31 2.73
N ALA A 254 -13.30 7.14 3.67
CA ALA A 254 -13.33 6.02 4.61
C ALA A 254 -14.62 5.99 5.42
N TRP A 255 -15.02 7.14 5.96
CA TRP A 255 -16.29 7.28 6.67
C TRP A 255 -17.50 6.89 5.82
N ALA A 256 -17.57 7.35 4.57
CA ALA A 256 -18.69 7.06 3.68
C ALA A 256 -18.85 5.56 3.42
N ILE A 257 -17.75 4.85 3.21
CA ILE A 257 -17.75 3.40 3.00
C ILE A 257 -18.19 2.69 4.29
N GLN A 258 -17.61 3.03 5.44
CA GLN A 258 -17.95 2.42 6.72
C GLN A 258 -19.41 2.67 7.07
N ARG A 259 -19.90 3.89 6.84
CA ARG A 259 -21.31 4.26 7.05
C ARG A 259 -22.27 3.50 6.11
N PHE A 260 -21.85 3.26 4.87
CA PHE A 260 -22.64 2.47 3.91
C PHE A 260 -22.75 1.00 4.32
N LEU A 261 -21.63 0.41 4.77
CA LEU A 261 -21.58 -1.00 5.18
C LEU A 261 -22.22 -1.22 6.56
N ASN A 262 -22.11 -0.25 7.46
CA ASN A 262 -22.71 -0.31 8.77
C ASN A 262 -23.37 1.03 9.12
N PRO A 263 -24.68 1.20 8.83
CA PRO A 263 -25.42 2.45 9.10
C PRO A 263 -25.51 2.84 10.57
N GLU A 264 -25.30 1.90 11.48
CA GLU A 264 -25.38 2.15 12.94
C GLU A 264 -24.11 2.82 13.50
N ILE A 265 -23.05 2.93 12.70
CA ILE A 265 -21.80 3.57 13.13
C ILE A 265 -22.00 5.09 13.26
N GLU A 266 -21.77 5.59 14.46
CA GLU A 266 -21.70 7.04 14.75
C GLU A 266 -20.23 7.48 14.75
N GLN A 267 -19.81 8.16 13.68
CA GLN A 267 -18.45 8.68 13.51
C GLN A 267 -18.47 10.06 12.87
N ASP A 268 -17.55 10.92 13.28
CA ASP A 268 -17.32 12.20 12.60
C ASP A 268 -16.55 11.97 11.27
N PRO A 269 -17.11 12.36 10.12
CA PRO A 269 -16.45 12.17 8.82
C PRO A 269 -15.12 12.91 8.67
N ARG A 270 -14.78 13.82 9.58
CA ARG A 270 -13.51 14.58 9.57
C ARG A 270 -12.53 14.15 10.64
N SER A 271 -12.89 13.14 11.43
CA SER A 271 -12.03 12.65 12.52
C SER A 271 -10.90 11.77 11.98
N PHE A 272 -9.67 12.05 12.40
CA PHE A 272 -8.55 11.13 12.21
C PHE A 272 -8.65 9.86 13.08
N GLU A 273 -9.62 9.78 13.95
CA GLU A 273 -9.89 8.61 14.81
C GLU A 273 -10.79 7.57 14.13
N ILE A 274 -11.15 7.76 12.85
CA ILE A 274 -11.84 6.72 12.07
C ILE A 274 -10.98 5.46 12.09
N PRO A 275 -11.52 4.33 12.58
CA PRO A 275 -10.73 3.12 12.70
C PRO A 275 -10.32 2.59 11.32
N TRP A 276 -9.13 2.00 11.25
CA TRP A 276 -8.62 1.37 10.04
C TRP A 276 -9.46 0.17 9.62
N CYS A 277 -9.87 -0.66 10.58
CA CYS A 277 -10.73 -1.83 10.35
C CYS A 277 -11.99 -1.80 11.22
N GLN A 278 -13.04 -2.45 10.73
CA GLN A 278 -14.35 -2.62 11.36
C GLN A 278 -14.74 -4.10 11.39
#